data_b963dac48418b92643b546438594085c
#
_entry.id   b963dac48418b92643b546438594085c
#
_cell.length_a   1.000
_cell.length_b   1.000
_cell.length_c   1.000
_cell.angle_alpha   90.00
_cell.angle_beta   90.00
_cell.angle_gamma   90.00
#
_symmetry.space_group_name_H-M   'P 1'
#
loop_
_entity.id
_entity.type
_entity.pdbx_description
1 polymer ?
#
loop_
_entity_poly.entity_id
_entity_poly.type
_entity_poly.pdbx_seq_one_letter_code
_entity_poly.pdbx_strand_id
1 'polypeptide(L)'
;FASVEYIMRDVNWGWLIRYMHSTGASAFFVVVYMHMLRGLMYGSFKQPRELIWLFGVLIYVCLMAEAFMGYLLPWGQMSYWGAQVIVNLFGTIPVIGDQLALFIRGDYVVSDATLNRFFALHVIAVPIVLLGLVVAHIAALHTVGSNNPDGVEIKKNKGADGIPLDGIPFHPYYTVKDIVGVV
;
A
#
# COMPACT_ATOMS: atom_id res chain seq x y z
N PHE A 1 -14.12 -17.21 10.85
CA PHE A 1 -14.85 -17.52 9.62
C PHE A 1 -16.31 -17.13 9.73
N ALA A 2 -17.01 -17.58 10.80
CA ALA A 2 -18.45 -17.31 11.01
C ALA A 2 -18.79 -15.81 11.04
N SER A 3 -17.93 -14.95 11.58
CA SER A 3 -18.16 -13.50 11.58
C SER A 3 -18.14 -12.89 10.17
N VAL A 4 -17.28 -13.38 9.29
CA VAL A 4 -17.28 -12.94 7.88
C VAL A 4 -18.54 -13.43 7.17
N GLU A 5 -18.96 -14.65 7.44
CA GLU A 5 -20.20 -15.21 6.89
C GLU A 5 -21.43 -14.42 7.38
N TYR A 6 -21.48 -14.06 8.66
CA TYR A 6 -22.51 -13.20 9.21
C TYR A 6 -22.57 -11.82 8.53
N ILE A 7 -21.40 -11.18 8.32
CA ILE A 7 -21.34 -9.91 7.59
C ILE A 7 -21.88 -10.07 6.17
N MET A 8 -21.53 -11.16 5.50
CA MET A 8 -21.97 -11.41 4.12
C MET A 8 -23.47 -11.67 3.97
N ARG A 9 -24.12 -12.30 4.98
CA ARG A 9 -25.49 -12.80 4.86
C ARG A 9 -26.51 -11.97 5.64
N ASP A 10 -26.16 -11.53 6.85
CA ASP A 10 -27.12 -10.98 7.80
C ASP A 10 -26.99 -9.46 7.98
N VAL A 11 -25.82 -8.88 7.71
CA VAL A 11 -25.61 -7.43 7.81
C VAL A 11 -26.08 -6.74 6.55
N ASN A 12 -26.93 -5.73 6.68
CA ASN A 12 -27.39 -4.90 5.55
C ASN A 12 -26.18 -4.28 4.81
N TRP A 13 -26.08 -4.55 3.53
CA TRP A 13 -24.96 -4.12 2.66
C TRP A 13 -23.59 -4.71 3.05
N GLY A 14 -23.53 -5.64 3.98
CA GLY A 14 -22.30 -6.26 4.43
C GLY A 14 -21.54 -6.96 3.29
N TRP A 15 -22.24 -7.65 2.40
CA TRP A 15 -21.68 -8.27 1.21
C TRP A 15 -21.00 -7.23 0.30
N LEU A 16 -21.58 -6.06 0.13
CA LEU A 16 -21.00 -4.99 -0.71
C LEU A 16 -19.70 -4.49 -0.11
N ILE A 17 -19.68 -4.15 1.18
CA ILE A 17 -18.47 -3.68 1.87
C ILE A 17 -17.38 -4.76 1.82
N ARG A 18 -17.74 -6.01 2.05
CA ARG A 18 -16.80 -7.14 1.99
C ARG A 18 -16.19 -7.30 0.60
N TYR A 19 -16.98 -7.27 -0.45
CA TYR A 19 -16.48 -7.37 -1.82
C TYR A 19 -15.67 -6.14 -2.24
N MET A 20 -16.12 -4.94 -1.88
CA MET A 20 -15.34 -3.72 -2.12
C MET A 20 -13.96 -3.79 -1.45
N HIS A 21 -13.90 -4.30 -0.20
CA HIS A 21 -12.64 -4.44 0.51
C HIS A 21 -11.72 -5.46 -0.16
N SER A 22 -12.19 -6.66 -0.43
CA SER A 22 -11.37 -7.74 -1.00
C SER A 22 -10.95 -7.47 -2.44
N THR A 23 -11.87 -7.00 -3.27
CA THR A 23 -11.58 -6.63 -4.68
C THR A 23 -10.76 -5.34 -4.73
N GLY A 24 -11.07 -4.38 -3.86
CA GLY A 24 -10.32 -3.13 -3.73
C GLY A 24 -8.87 -3.36 -3.34
N ALA A 25 -8.58 -4.32 -2.47
CA ALA A 25 -7.20 -4.70 -2.15
C ALA A 25 -6.44 -5.15 -3.40
N SER A 26 -7.03 -5.99 -4.25
CA SER A 26 -6.42 -6.42 -5.51
C SER A 26 -6.23 -5.25 -6.48
N ALA A 27 -7.25 -4.41 -6.64
CA ALA A 27 -7.19 -3.22 -7.49
C ALA A 27 -6.11 -2.24 -7.01
N PHE A 28 -5.95 -2.09 -5.70
CA PHE A 28 -4.91 -1.25 -5.10
C PHE A 28 -3.52 -1.68 -5.53
N PHE A 29 -3.21 -2.97 -5.49
CA PHE A 29 -1.91 -3.49 -5.96
C PHE A 29 -1.71 -3.28 -7.46
N VAL A 30 -2.73 -3.48 -8.29
CA VAL A 30 -2.65 -3.18 -9.73
C VAL A 30 -2.25 -1.73 -9.96
N VAL A 31 -2.94 -0.80 -9.31
CA VAL A 31 -2.66 0.65 -9.43
C VAL A 31 -1.27 1.00 -8.90
N VAL A 32 -0.85 0.43 -7.77
CA VAL A 32 0.49 0.65 -7.21
C VAL A 32 1.58 0.12 -8.13
N TYR A 33 1.41 -1.05 -8.76
CA TYR A 33 2.37 -1.55 -9.75
C TYR A 33 2.48 -0.63 -10.97
N MET A 34 1.36 -0.12 -11.47
CA MET A 34 1.37 0.85 -12.58
C MET A 34 2.05 2.16 -12.16
N HIS A 35 1.80 2.62 -10.93
CA HIS A 35 2.44 3.81 -10.36
C HIS A 35 3.96 3.63 -10.23
N MET A 36 4.42 2.50 -9.72
CA MET A 36 5.85 2.18 -9.62
C MET A 36 6.49 2.06 -11.01
N LEU A 37 5.85 1.36 -11.93
CA LEU A 37 6.32 1.22 -13.30
C LEU A 37 6.49 2.59 -13.98
N ARG A 38 5.51 3.49 -13.83
CA ARG A 38 5.61 4.86 -14.31
C ARG A 38 6.81 5.58 -13.70
N GLY A 39 7.05 5.43 -12.39
CA GLY A 39 8.20 6.00 -11.70
C GLY A 39 9.53 5.51 -12.28
N LEU A 40 9.62 4.21 -12.60
CA LEU A 40 10.80 3.62 -13.24
C LEU A 40 10.98 4.11 -14.67
N MET A 41 9.94 4.12 -15.49
CA MET A 41 10.00 4.53 -16.88
C MET A 41 10.41 5.99 -17.05
N TYR A 42 9.94 6.88 -16.17
CA TYR A 42 10.24 8.32 -16.21
C TYR A 42 11.52 8.68 -15.44
N GLY A 43 12.20 7.71 -14.82
CA GLY A 43 13.37 7.98 -13.98
C GLY A 43 13.05 8.82 -12.74
N SER A 44 11.81 8.75 -12.24
CA SER A 44 11.36 9.57 -11.11
C SER A 44 11.96 9.16 -9.76
N PHE A 45 12.84 8.18 -9.74
CA PHE A 45 13.65 7.75 -8.59
C PHE A 45 15.00 8.46 -8.52
N LYS A 46 15.37 9.21 -9.57
CA LYS A 46 16.64 9.93 -9.65
C LYS A 46 16.55 11.29 -8.96
N GLN A 47 17.72 11.88 -8.70
CA GLN A 47 17.82 13.20 -8.11
C GLN A 47 16.94 14.23 -8.86
N PRO A 48 16.20 15.08 -8.12
CA PRO A 48 16.14 15.25 -6.67
C PRO A 48 15.00 14.47 -5.97
N ARG A 49 14.51 13.36 -6.52
CA ARG A 49 13.29 12.64 -6.13
C ARG A 49 13.55 11.32 -5.39
N GLU A 50 14.77 11.07 -4.94
CA GLU A 50 15.15 9.82 -4.26
C GLU A 50 14.33 9.57 -3.02
N LEU A 51 14.07 10.60 -2.22
CA LEU A 51 13.30 10.48 -0.99
C LEU A 51 11.84 10.07 -1.26
N ILE A 52 11.25 10.57 -2.35
CA ILE A 52 9.91 10.15 -2.78
C ILE A 52 9.90 8.63 -3.07
N TRP A 53 10.92 8.16 -3.79
CA TRP A 53 11.06 6.75 -4.13
C TRP A 53 11.23 5.88 -2.86
N LEU A 54 12.07 6.30 -1.93
CA LEU A 54 12.30 5.57 -0.67
C LEU A 54 11.01 5.45 0.16
N PHE A 55 10.27 6.53 0.34
CA PHE A 55 8.97 6.46 1.00
C PHE A 55 7.98 5.56 0.24
N GLY A 56 7.98 5.63 -1.09
CA GLY A 56 7.16 4.75 -1.93
C GLY A 56 7.47 3.26 -1.72
N VAL A 57 8.75 2.91 -1.63
CA VAL A 57 9.17 1.52 -1.34
C VAL A 57 8.74 1.09 0.06
N LEU A 58 8.86 1.95 1.06
CA LEU A 58 8.39 1.66 2.42
C LEU A 58 6.86 1.46 2.46
N ILE A 59 6.10 2.29 1.75
CA ILE A 59 4.65 2.12 1.59
C ILE A 59 4.35 0.76 0.96
N TYR A 60 5.05 0.40 -0.10
CA TYR A 60 4.84 -0.88 -0.78
C TYR A 60 5.12 -2.09 0.13
N VAL A 61 6.19 -2.07 0.90
CA VAL A 61 6.50 -3.12 1.88
C VAL A 61 5.42 -3.21 2.96
N CYS A 62 4.98 -2.06 3.49
CA CYS A 62 3.88 -2.01 4.45
C CYS A 62 2.56 -2.55 3.86
N LEU A 63 2.27 -2.26 2.59
CA LEU A 63 1.10 -2.78 1.89
C LEU A 63 1.14 -4.30 1.72
N MET A 64 2.31 -4.87 1.44
CA MET A 64 2.47 -6.33 1.40
C MET A 64 2.18 -6.95 2.76
N ALA A 65 2.70 -6.36 3.83
CA ALA A 65 2.42 -6.80 5.20
C ALA A 65 0.92 -6.65 5.54
N GLU A 66 0.31 -5.52 5.18
CA GLU A 66 -1.11 -5.24 5.39
C GLU A 66 -2.00 -6.27 4.69
N ALA A 67 -1.74 -6.55 3.42
CA ALA A 67 -2.49 -7.53 2.65
C ALA A 67 -2.33 -8.95 3.20
N PHE A 68 -1.13 -9.32 3.59
CA PHE A 68 -0.84 -10.61 4.21
C PHE A 68 -1.62 -10.82 5.52
N MET A 69 -1.54 -9.82 6.41
CA MET A 69 -2.25 -9.88 7.68
C MET A 69 -3.77 -9.89 7.47
N GLY A 70 -4.29 -9.10 6.53
CA GLY A 70 -5.71 -9.06 6.20
C GLY A 70 -6.22 -10.36 5.60
N TYR A 71 -5.42 -11.05 4.79
CA TYR A 71 -5.80 -12.32 4.19
C TYR A 71 -5.95 -13.46 5.22
N LEU A 72 -5.22 -13.40 6.33
CA LEU A 72 -5.38 -14.35 7.43
C LEU A 72 -6.73 -14.23 8.13
N LEU A 73 -7.29 -13.02 8.24
CA LEU A 73 -8.43 -12.73 9.11
C LEU A 73 -9.72 -13.52 8.82
N PRO A 74 -10.05 -13.87 7.56
CA PRO A 74 -11.21 -14.74 7.30
C PRO A 74 -11.10 -16.13 7.93
N TRP A 75 -9.89 -16.57 8.28
CA TRP A 75 -9.62 -17.83 8.97
C TRP A 75 -10.16 -19.07 8.26
N GLY A 76 -10.16 -19.02 6.91
CA GLY A 76 -10.47 -20.18 6.07
C GLY A 76 -9.21 -21.01 5.77
N GLN A 77 -9.39 -22.08 5.01
CA GLN A 77 -8.28 -22.98 4.62
C GLN A 77 -7.15 -22.24 3.90
N MET A 78 -7.49 -21.40 2.94
CA MET A 78 -6.50 -20.61 2.20
C MET A 78 -5.80 -19.60 3.09
N SER A 79 -6.52 -18.95 4.01
CA SER A 79 -5.97 -18.01 4.98
C SER A 79 -4.94 -18.67 5.89
N TYR A 80 -5.30 -19.80 6.46
CA TYR A 80 -4.44 -20.56 7.39
C TYR A 80 -3.18 -21.08 6.69
N TRP A 81 -3.34 -21.79 5.60
CA TRP A 81 -2.21 -22.40 4.89
C TRP A 81 -1.34 -21.35 4.19
N GLY A 82 -1.94 -20.28 3.67
CA GLY A 82 -1.21 -19.13 3.13
C GLY A 82 -0.30 -18.49 4.19
N ALA A 83 -0.84 -18.26 5.40
CA ALA A 83 -0.06 -17.73 6.51
C ALA A 83 1.06 -18.69 6.93
N GLN A 84 0.79 -19.98 6.99
CA GLN A 84 1.78 -20.99 7.31
C GLN A 84 2.98 -20.95 6.34
N VAL A 85 2.70 -20.88 5.04
CA VAL A 85 3.76 -20.81 4.01
C VAL A 85 4.57 -19.51 4.15
N ILE A 86 3.91 -18.36 4.27
CA ILE A 86 4.59 -17.08 4.34
C ILE A 86 5.43 -16.95 5.61
N VAL A 87 4.90 -17.37 6.76
CA VAL A 87 5.66 -17.31 8.01
C VAL A 87 6.85 -18.26 7.99
N ASN A 88 6.71 -19.46 7.41
CA ASN A 88 7.81 -20.37 7.25
C ASN A 88 8.91 -19.84 6.32
N LEU A 89 8.58 -18.97 5.37
CA LEU A 89 9.58 -18.29 4.54
C LEU A 89 10.50 -17.39 5.38
N PHE A 90 9.97 -16.71 6.40
CA PHE A 90 10.81 -15.98 7.36
C PHE A 90 11.73 -16.91 8.16
N GLY A 91 11.30 -18.15 8.41
CA GLY A 91 12.10 -19.18 9.05
C GLY A 91 13.36 -19.58 8.28
N THR A 92 13.43 -19.31 6.97
CA THR A 92 14.61 -19.61 6.15
C THR A 92 15.77 -18.62 6.32
N ILE A 93 15.53 -17.50 7.02
CA ILE A 93 16.58 -16.49 7.26
C ILE A 93 17.66 -17.11 8.18
N PRO A 94 18.93 -17.14 7.75
CA PRO A 94 19.98 -17.72 8.56
C PRO A 94 20.07 -17.07 9.95
N VAL A 95 20.36 -17.88 10.96
CA VAL A 95 20.63 -17.49 12.35
C VAL A 95 19.38 -17.07 13.15
N ILE A 96 18.49 -16.24 12.58
CA ILE A 96 17.35 -15.66 13.32
C ILE A 96 15.99 -16.19 12.86
N GLY A 97 15.94 -16.96 11.76
CA GLY A 97 14.70 -17.32 11.09
C GLY A 97 13.69 -18.04 11.99
N ASP A 98 14.12 -19.03 12.74
CA ASP A 98 13.24 -19.81 13.61
C ASP A 98 12.62 -18.94 14.72
N GLN A 99 13.43 -18.10 15.38
CA GLN A 99 12.94 -17.18 16.40
C GLN A 99 12.02 -16.11 15.79
N LEU A 100 12.33 -15.63 14.58
CA LEU A 100 11.51 -14.66 13.89
C LEU A 100 10.14 -15.27 13.50
N ALA A 101 10.13 -16.49 12.97
CA ALA A 101 8.91 -17.19 12.64
C ALA A 101 8.04 -17.45 13.89
N LEU A 102 8.66 -17.86 14.99
CA LEU A 102 8.00 -18.04 16.29
C LEU A 102 7.43 -16.70 16.79
N PHE A 103 8.20 -15.63 16.70
CA PHE A 103 7.78 -14.29 17.10
C PHE A 103 6.58 -13.79 16.27
N ILE A 104 6.62 -13.97 14.94
CA ILE A 104 5.53 -13.55 14.05
C ILE A 104 4.25 -14.32 14.36
N ARG A 105 4.33 -15.65 14.51
CA ARG A 105 3.17 -16.49 14.86
C ARG A 105 2.65 -16.22 16.27
N GLY A 106 3.58 -15.98 17.20
CA GLY A 106 3.26 -15.90 18.62
C GLY A 106 2.99 -17.24 19.29
N ASP A 107 3.21 -18.32 18.54
CA ASP A 107 3.05 -19.70 18.96
C ASP A 107 3.91 -20.61 18.05
N TYR A 108 4.03 -21.89 18.38
CA TYR A 108 4.73 -22.87 17.55
C TYR A 108 4.00 -23.19 16.24
N VAL A 109 2.70 -22.94 16.19
CA VAL A 109 1.85 -23.09 15.00
C VAL A 109 1.08 -21.80 14.75
N VAL A 110 0.51 -21.66 13.57
CA VAL A 110 -0.48 -20.61 13.29
C VAL A 110 -1.72 -20.90 14.13
N SER A 111 -2.06 -20.00 15.04
CA SER A 111 -3.10 -20.18 16.07
C SER A 111 -3.88 -18.89 16.30
N ASP A 112 -4.73 -18.88 17.33
CA ASP A 112 -5.46 -17.69 17.77
C ASP A 112 -4.52 -16.54 18.17
N ALA A 113 -3.34 -16.85 18.71
CA ALA A 113 -2.32 -15.85 19.00
C ALA A 113 -1.88 -15.12 17.72
N THR A 114 -1.70 -15.83 16.60
CA THR A 114 -1.40 -15.25 15.30
C THR A 114 -2.56 -14.39 14.80
N LEU A 115 -3.78 -14.92 14.88
CA LEU A 115 -4.99 -14.24 14.43
C LEU A 115 -5.21 -12.91 15.16
N ASN A 116 -5.10 -12.91 16.49
CA ASN A 116 -5.29 -11.70 17.31
C ASN A 116 -4.26 -10.62 17.02
N ARG A 117 -2.98 -11.01 16.88
CA ARG A 117 -1.91 -10.08 16.52
C ARG A 117 -2.12 -9.46 15.14
N PHE A 118 -2.45 -10.29 14.18
CA PHE A 118 -2.67 -9.82 12.81
C PHE A 118 -3.91 -8.95 12.70
N PHE A 119 -4.95 -9.25 13.47
CA PHE A 119 -6.12 -8.37 13.55
C PHE A 119 -5.74 -6.99 14.07
N ALA A 120 -5.03 -6.89 15.19
CA ALA A 120 -4.61 -5.61 15.75
C ALA A 120 -3.68 -4.83 14.83
N LEU A 121 -2.76 -5.51 14.16
CA LEU A 121 -1.84 -4.90 13.20
C LEU A 121 -2.58 -4.41 11.96
N HIS A 122 -3.44 -5.23 11.35
CA HIS A 122 -4.18 -4.92 10.13
C HIS A 122 -5.22 -3.81 10.33
N VAL A 123 -5.92 -3.82 11.47
CA VAL A 123 -7.03 -2.86 11.68
C VAL A 123 -6.54 -1.51 12.22
N ILE A 124 -5.41 -1.48 12.92
CA ILE A 124 -4.96 -0.27 13.63
C ILE A 124 -3.52 0.10 13.26
N ALA A 125 -2.54 -0.74 13.60
CA ALA A 125 -1.15 -0.31 13.61
C ALA A 125 -0.59 -0.03 12.21
N VAL A 126 -0.74 -0.96 11.28
CA VAL A 126 -0.20 -0.80 9.93
C VAL A 126 -0.96 0.26 9.12
N PRO A 127 -2.30 0.39 9.20
CA PRO A 127 -3.00 1.53 8.60
C PRO A 127 -2.52 2.90 9.08
N ILE A 128 -2.21 3.06 10.36
CA ILE A 128 -1.67 4.31 10.89
C ILE A 128 -0.26 4.58 10.33
N VAL A 129 0.59 3.55 10.29
CA VAL A 129 1.93 3.66 9.71
C VAL A 129 1.85 4.00 8.22
N LEU A 130 0.97 3.32 7.47
CA LEU A 130 0.74 3.61 6.05
C LEU A 130 0.29 5.06 5.84
N LEU A 131 -0.66 5.55 6.63
CA LEU A 131 -1.12 6.93 6.54
C LEU A 131 0.04 7.90 6.78
N GLY A 132 0.86 7.67 7.80
CA GLY A 132 2.05 8.48 8.09
C GLY A 132 3.06 8.49 6.93
N LEU A 133 3.33 7.32 6.35
CA LEU A 133 4.23 7.18 5.20
C LEU A 133 3.66 7.87 3.95
N VAL A 134 2.36 7.77 3.71
CA VAL A 134 1.70 8.49 2.58
C VAL A 134 1.83 9.99 2.76
N VAL A 135 1.59 10.52 3.97
CA VAL A 135 1.79 11.94 4.26
C VAL A 135 3.24 12.36 3.99
N ALA A 136 4.22 11.58 4.43
CA ALA A 136 5.63 11.86 4.19
C ALA A 136 5.98 11.79 2.68
N HIS A 137 5.42 10.83 1.95
CA HIS A 137 5.60 10.66 0.50
C HIS A 137 5.07 11.88 -0.27
N ILE A 138 3.88 12.34 0.07
CA ILE A 138 3.27 13.53 -0.56
C ILE A 138 4.01 14.82 -0.15
N ALA A 139 4.45 14.94 1.09
CA ALA A 139 5.25 16.09 1.54
C ALA A 139 6.58 16.16 0.76
N ALA A 140 7.28 15.04 0.59
CA ALA A 140 8.48 14.97 -0.23
C ALA A 140 8.21 15.35 -1.69
N LEU A 141 7.09 14.89 -2.26
CA LEU A 141 6.67 15.29 -3.61
C LEU A 141 6.43 16.80 -3.72
N HIS A 142 5.76 17.38 -2.76
CA HIS A 142 5.49 18.84 -2.76
C HIS A 142 6.76 19.67 -2.66
N THR A 143 7.79 19.17 -2.00
CA THR A 143 9.08 19.85 -1.88
C THR A 143 9.81 19.96 -3.21
N VAL A 144 9.92 18.87 -3.96
CA VAL A 144 10.69 18.80 -5.20
C VAL A 144 9.84 18.91 -6.48
N GLY A 145 8.54 18.56 -6.36
CA GLY A 145 7.57 18.59 -7.46
C GLY A 145 7.59 17.35 -8.37
N SER A 146 6.52 17.27 -9.18
CA SER A 146 6.33 16.17 -10.13
C SER A 146 7.41 16.14 -11.20
N ASN A 147 7.72 14.94 -11.68
CA ASN A 147 8.53 14.72 -12.86
C ASN A 147 7.66 14.70 -14.13
N ASN A 148 8.31 14.69 -15.29
CA ASN A 148 7.65 14.50 -16.60
C ASN A 148 8.44 13.46 -17.42
N PRO A 149 7.91 12.98 -18.57
CA PRO A 149 8.57 11.96 -19.36
C PRO A 149 9.97 12.35 -19.87
N ASP A 150 10.19 13.64 -20.13
CA ASP A 150 11.45 14.16 -20.67
C ASP A 150 12.47 14.50 -19.58
N GLY A 151 12.08 14.49 -18.32
CA GLY A 151 12.93 14.82 -17.18
C GLY A 151 13.30 16.30 -17.08
N VAL A 152 12.59 17.19 -17.78
CA VAL A 152 12.85 18.63 -17.77
C VAL A 152 12.34 19.28 -16.49
N GLU A 153 13.19 20.05 -15.81
CA GLU A 153 12.83 20.80 -14.60
C GLU A 153 12.11 22.11 -14.95
N ILE A 154 10.77 22.01 -15.10
CA ILE A 154 9.93 23.14 -15.49
C ILE A 154 9.81 24.21 -14.40
N LYS A 155 10.02 23.88 -13.13
CA LYS A 155 9.88 24.80 -12.00
C LYS A 155 10.93 25.91 -11.94
N LYS A 156 12.00 25.79 -12.69
CA LYS A 156 13.07 26.80 -12.74
C LYS A 156 12.66 28.06 -13.53
N ASN A 157 11.78 27.92 -14.52
CA ASN A 157 11.31 29.01 -15.37
C ASN A 157 9.82 29.29 -15.08
N LYS A 158 9.57 30.33 -14.28
CA LYS A 158 8.21 30.70 -13.87
C LYS A 158 7.84 32.07 -14.46
N GLY A 159 6.55 32.21 -14.78
CA GLY A 159 5.94 33.48 -15.12
C GLY A 159 5.82 34.41 -13.91
N ALA A 160 5.32 35.61 -14.14
CA ALA A 160 5.06 36.61 -13.09
C ALA A 160 3.98 36.13 -12.07
N ASP A 161 3.14 35.20 -12.48
CA ASP A 161 2.11 34.57 -11.66
C ASP A 161 2.63 33.39 -10.81
N GLY A 162 3.93 33.06 -10.93
CA GLY A 162 4.57 31.95 -10.22
C GLY A 162 4.32 30.58 -10.84
N ILE A 163 3.60 30.51 -11.96
CA ILE A 163 3.33 29.26 -12.69
C ILE A 163 4.52 28.96 -13.64
N PRO A 164 4.97 27.69 -13.75
CA PRO A 164 5.97 27.32 -14.74
C PRO A 164 5.52 27.65 -16.15
N LEU A 165 6.40 28.28 -16.95
CA LEU A 165 6.08 28.69 -18.33
C LEU A 165 5.80 27.51 -19.26
N ASP A 166 6.40 26.34 -18.96
CA ASP A 166 6.20 25.09 -19.69
C ASP A 166 5.39 24.10 -18.82
N GLY A 167 4.31 24.58 -18.22
CA GLY A 167 3.46 23.80 -17.36
C GLY A 167 2.01 24.19 -17.46
N ILE A 168 1.14 23.29 -17.01
CA ILE A 168 -0.29 23.56 -16.84
C ILE A 168 -0.68 23.31 -15.40
N PRO A 169 -1.67 24.03 -14.83
CA PRO A 169 -2.15 23.80 -13.48
C PRO A 169 -2.70 22.37 -13.32
N PHE A 170 -2.48 21.77 -12.15
CA PHE A 170 -3.10 20.48 -11.86
C PHE A 170 -4.62 20.57 -11.86
N HIS A 171 -5.16 21.59 -11.18
CA HIS A 171 -6.59 21.87 -11.20
C HIS A 171 -6.90 22.96 -12.24
N PRO A 172 -7.93 22.80 -13.10
CA PRO A 172 -8.87 21.66 -13.15
C PRO A 172 -8.45 20.49 -14.05
N TYR A 173 -7.38 20.62 -14.82
CA TYR A 173 -7.04 19.69 -15.92
C TYR A 173 -6.87 18.23 -15.47
N TYR A 174 -6.02 17.99 -14.49
CA TYR A 174 -5.77 16.63 -13.97
C TYR A 174 -6.82 16.21 -12.96
N THR A 175 -7.39 17.13 -12.20
CA THR A 175 -8.50 16.83 -11.28
C THR A 175 -9.67 16.20 -12.01
N VAL A 176 -10.06 16.75 -13.18
CA VAL A 176 -11.15 16.19 -14.00
C VAL A 176 -10.78 14.79 -14.52
N LYS A 177 -9.54 14.59 -14.98
CA LYS A 177 -9.07 13.29 -15.46
C LYS A 177 -9.05 12.24 -14.33
N ASP A 178 -8.66 12.61 -13.14
CA ASP A 178 -8.64 11.71 -11.97
C ASP A 178 -10.08 11.31 -11.60
N ILE A 179 -11.03 12.25 -11.59
CA ILE A 179 -12.45 11.95 -11.36
C ILE A 179 -12.97 10.97 -12.40
N VAL A 180 -12.71 11.22 -13.69
CA VAL A 180 -13.14 10.33 -14.79
C VAL A 180 -12.49 8.95 -14.68
N GLY A 181 -11.26 8.85 -14.15
CA GLY A 181 -10.58 7.59 -13.95
C GLY A 181 -11.12 6.75 -12.79
N VAL A 182 -11.87 7.36 -11.86
CA VAL A 182 -12.46 6.68 -10.69
C VAL A 182 -13.90 6.24 -10.98
N VAL A 183 -14.64 6.93 -11.84
CA VAL A 183 -16.03 6.65 -12.23
C VAL A 183 -16.08 5.70 -13.42
#